data_fefff46a8e471e8612fabf7ec48f2ae9
#
_entry.id   fefff46a8e471e8612fabf7ec48f2ae9
#
_cell.length_a   1.000
_cell.length_b   1.000
_cell.length_c   1.000
_cell.angle_alpha   90.00
_cell.angle_beta   90.00
_cell.angle_gamma   90.00
#
_symmetry.space_group_name_H-M   'P 1'
#
loop_
_entity.id
_entity.type
_entity.pdbx_description
1 polymer ?
#
loop_
_entity_poly.entity_id
_entity_poly.type
_entity_poly.pdbx_seq_one_letter_code
_entity_poly.pdbx_strand_id
1 'polypeptide(L)'
;MNFVISALLAFFGCLIGVPIFFAFARAFGLYIAVEERRAKVFTLFGEVIGTIDEPGLHLLWAKLGLKAALIPIFGKVHTVDLRLDQQYLRSQPVNSEEGAPMGIGIWYEMAVKNPASYLFKNADPRGSLEANVSNAAVRTLSNMKLDSMLETRHVMSQAVRKEVQPRAEEWGYQLGSIYIRKVHFRDLAMIRQIEEKVVNRLRQVTSAISQDGANQVNIIKSTADRQAATEFARASAQRPLIVGNALTRISADPEVMESMFELLETQKLIESGAQVTLLPGGEQNELLAPLLATNVHTEKTVQGVPAVRRKLPTE
;
A
#
# COMPACT_ATOMS: atom_id res chain seq x y z
N MET A 1 20.97 -49.21 -76.69
CA MET A 1 20.34 -47.93 -77.10
C MET A 1 18.93 -47.79 -76.49
N ASN A 2 18.10 -48.83 -76.54
CA ASN A 2 16.73 -48.81 -76.01
C ASN A 2 16.64 -48.57 -74.50
N PHE A 3 17.59 -49.07 -73.67
CA PHE A 3 17.60 -48.88 -72.23
C PHE A 3 17.86 -47.43 -71.82
N VAL A 4 18.81 -46.77 -72.51
CA VAL A 4 19.10 -45.33 -72.22
C VAL A 4 17.95 -44.45 -72.63
N ILE A 5 17.26 -44.73 -73.73
CA ILE A 5 16.09 -44.00 -74.22
C ILE A 5 14.91 -44.16 -73.22
N SER A 6 14.66 -45.40 -72.73
CA SER A 6 13.59 -45.68 -71.82
C SER A 6 13.89 -45.08 -70.41
N ALA A 7 15.13 -45.05 -69.97
CA ALA A 7 15.52 -44.39 -68.73
C ALA A 7 15.37 -42.84 -68.79
N LEU A 8 15.74 -42.27 -69.96
CA LEU A 8 15.54 -40.84 -70.20
C LEU A 8 14.04 -40.46 -70.26
N LEU A 9 13.23 -41.28 -70.95
CA LEU A 9 11.77 -41.05 -70.98
C LEU A 9 11.11 -41.18 -69.63
N ALA A 10 11.53 -42.18 -68.82
CA ALA A 10 11.04 -42.35 -67.46
C ALA A 10 11.46 -41.18 -66.56
N PHE A 11 12.70 -40.69 -66.72
CA PHE A 11 13.20 -39.55 -65.97
C PHE A 11 12.42 -38.28 -66.26
N PHE A 12 12.24 -37.94 -67.56
CA PHE A 12 11.46 -36.77 -67.97
C PHE A 12 9.97 -36.91 -67.63
N GLY A 13 9.44 -38.15 -67.76
CA GLY A 13 8.07 -38.47 -67.37
C GLY A 13 7.82 -38.23 -65.88
N CYS A 14 8.75 -38.68 -65.05
CA CYS A 14 8.72 -38.40 -63.60
C CYS A 14 8.91 -36.88 -63.28
N LEU A 15 9.87 -36.25 -63.96
CA LEU A 15 10.18 -34.85 -63.72
C LEU A 15 8.98 -33.92 -64.00
N ILE A 16 8.20 -34.25 -64.99
CA ILE A 16 6.99 -33.46 -65.39
C ILE A 16 5.75 -34.02 -64.70
N GLY A 17 5.60 -35.34 -64.59
CA GLY A 17 4.41 -36.00 -64.05
C GLY A 17 4.21 -35.75 -62.55
N VAL A 18 5.29 -35.76 -61.78
CA VAL A 18 5.22 -35.53 -60.31
C VAL A 18 4.73 -34.15 -59.94
N PRO A 19 5.25 -33.04 -60.52
CA PRO A 19 4.70 -31.69 -60.22
C PRO A 19 3.26 -31.54 -60.66
N ILE A 20 2.91 -32.09 -61.82
CA ILE A 20 1.51 -32.04 -62.34
C ILE A 20 0.58 -32.80 -61.38
N PHE A 21 0.99 -34.01 -60.91
CA PHE A 21 0.20 -34.76 -59.95
C PHE A 21 0.01 -33.99 -58.61
N PHE A 22 1.05 -33.37 -58.11
CA PHE A 22 0.94 -32.55 -56.92
C PHE A 22 0.07 -31.30 -57.13
N ALA A 23 0.15 -30.70 -58.32
CA ALA A 23 -0.72 -29.59 -58.68
C ALA A 23 -2.21 -30.00 -58.70
N PHE A 24 -2.50 -31.17 -59.35
CA PHE A 24 -3.85 -31.72 -59.29
C PHE A 24 -4.28 -32.12 -57.87
N ALA A 25 -3.43 -32.81 -57.13
CA ALA A 25 -3.73 -33.18 -55.76
C ALA A 25 -4.07 -31.94 -54.90
N ARG A 26 -3.36 -30.83 -55.13
CA ARG A 26 -3.64 -29.56 -54.46
C ARG A 26 -4.96 -28.94 -54.97
N ALA A 27 -5.24 -28.95 -56.28
CA ALA A 27 -6.46 -28.41 -56.83
C ALA A 27 -7.71 -29.17 -56.35
N PHE A 28 -7.62 -30.48 -56.14
CA PHE A 28 -8.68 -31.30 -55.58
C PHE A 28 -8.69 -31.32 -54.04
N GLY A 29 -7.86 -30.51 -53.40
CA GLY A 29 -7.87 -30.36 -51.95
C GLY A 29 -7.46 -31.61 -51.17
N LEU A 30 -6.66 -32.47 -51.78
CA LEU A 30 -6.17 -33.70 -51.11
C LEU A 30 -5.27 -33.38 -49.91
N TYR A 31 -4.44 -32.37 -50.04
CA TYR A 31 -3.55 -31.91 -48.97
C TYR A 31 -3.53 -30.39 -48.85
N ILE A 32 -3.25 -29.93 -47.67
CA ILE A 32 -3.05 -28.53 -47.37
C ILE A 32 -1.84 -28.35 -46.43
N ALA A 33 -1.06 -27.33 -46.75
CA ALA A 33 0.04 -26.92 -45.84
C ALA A 33 -0.46 -25.81 -44.94
N VAL A 34 -0.28 -25.99 -43.62
CA VAL A 34 -0.57 -25.00 -42.61
C VAL A 34 0.76 -24.47 -42.10
N GLU A 35 0.93 -23.17 -42.15
CA GLU A 35 2.12 -22.48 -41.65
C GLU A 35 2.08 -22.42 -40.12
N GLU A 36 3.24 -22.32 -39.51
CA GLU A 36 3.35 -22.18 -38.06
C GLU A 36 2.62 -20.92 -37.58
N ARG A 37 1.88 -21.06 -36.47
CA ARG A 37 1.07 -19.98 -35.88
C ARG A 37 -0.04 -19.44 -36.80
N ARG A 38 -0.50 -20.27 -37.75
CA ARG A 38 -1.71 -19.98 -38.53
C ARG A 38 -2.68 -21.14 -38.42
N ALA A 39 -3.97 -20.81 -38.40
CA ALA A 39 -5.03 -21.81 -38.47
C ALA A 39 -5.80 -21.64 -39.78
N LYS A 40 -6.28 -22.74 -40.33
CA LYS A 40 -7.17 -22.73 -41.48
C LYS A 40 -8.54 -23.25 -41.07
N VAL A 41 -9.57 -22.42 -41.28
CA VAL A 41 -10.97 -22.74 -41.01
C VAL A 41 -11.66 -23.04 -42.35
N PHE A 42 -12.25 -24.23 -42.41
CA PHE A 42 -12.91 -24.73 -43.61
C PHE A 42 -14.41 -24.57 -43.48
N THR A 43 -15.01 -23.92 -44.47
CA THR A 43 -16.46 -23.77 -44.56
C THR A 43 -16.98 -24.40 -45.85
N LEU A 44 -18.11 -25.08 -45.77
CA LEU A 44 -18.81 -25.64 -46.91
C LEU A 44 -20.27 -25.17 -46.85
N PHE A 45 -20.76 -24.57 -47.91
CA PHE A 45 -22.12 -23.99 -47.96
C PHE A 45 -22.45 -23.03 -46.81
N GLY A 46 -21.41 -22.39 -46.23
CA GLY A 46 -21.56 -21.48 -45.09
C GLY A 46 -21.46 -22.14 -43.72
N GLU A 47 -21.43 -23.48 -43.63
CA GLU A 47 -21.23 -24.20 -42.39
C GLU A 47 -19.75 -24.47 -42.15
N VAL A 48 -19.29 -24.31 -40.92
CA VAL A 48 -17.90 -24.64 -40.50
C VAL A 48 -17.78 -26.14 -40.33
N ILE A 49 -16.99 -26.77 -41.21
CA ILE A 49 -16.74 -28.21 -41.14
C ILE A 49 -15.66 -28.55 -40.10
N GLY A 50 -14.63 -27.71 -40.03
CA GLY A 50 -13.54 -27.93 -39.11
C GLY A 50 -12.43 -26.91 -39.21
N THR A 51 -11.49 -27.01 -38.27
CA THR A 51 -10.33 -26.11 -38.17
C THR A 51 -9.08 -26.96 -38.04
N ILE A 52 -8.02 -26.56 -38.76
CA ILE A 52 -6.68 -27.16 -38.63
C ILE A 52 -5.75 -26.06 -38.20
N ASP A 53 -5.22 -26.20 -36.98
CA ASP A 53 -4.31 -25.28 -36.30
C ASP A 53 -2.89 -25.83 -36.12
N GLU A 54 -2.71 -27.15 -36.33
CA GLU A 54 -1.41 -27.79 -36.29
C GLU A 54 -0.59 -27.42 -37.55
N PRO A 55 0.66 -26.97 -37.40
CA PRO A 55 1.52 -26.68 -38.53
C PRO A 55 1.95 -27.98 -39.26
N GLY A 56 2.13 -27.88 -40.54
CA GLY A 56 2.58 -29.03 -41.36
C GLY A 56 1.69 -29.33 -42.58
N LEU A 57 1.93 -30.45 -43.16
CA LEU A 57 1.16 -30.95 -44.29
C LEU A 57 0.07 -31.89 -43.80
N HIS A 58 -1.17 -31.52 -44.04
CA HIS A 58 -2.33 -32.30 -43.61
C HIS A 58 -3.13 -32.79 -44.79
N LEU A 59 -3.51 -34.08 -44.72
CA LEU A 59 -4.48 -34.67 -45.66
C LEU A 59 -5.88 -34.28 -45.20
N LEU A 60 -6.59 -33.48 -46.02
CA LEU A 60 -7.89 -32.99 -45.64
C LEU A 60 -8.91 -34.08 -45.38
N TRP A 61 -8.87 -35.13 -46.16
CA TRP A 61 -9.80 -36.26 -46.03
C TRP A 61 -9.62 -37.04 -44.72
N ALA A 62 -8.41 -37.09 -44.24
CA ALA A 62 -8.14 -37.75 -42.96
C ALA A 62 -8.67 -36.94 -41.76
N LYS A 63 -8.59 -35.62 -41.82
CA LYS A 63 -9.02 -34.70 -40.69
C LYS A 63 -10.49 -34.28 -40.81
N LEU A 64 -11.04 -34.09 -42.03
CA LEU A 64 -12.38 -33.50 -42.27
C LEU A 64 -13.37 -34.50 -42.91
N GLY A 65 -12.92 -35.73 -43.18
CA GLY A 65 -13.75 -36.77 -43.81
C GLY A 65 -14.11 -36.52 -45.28
N LEU A 66 -15.09 -37.25 -45.82
CA LEU A 66 -15.54 -37.19 -47.21
C LEU A 66 -16.03 -35.78 -47.65
N LYS A 67 -16.51 -34.99 -46.72
CA LYS A 67 -16.95 -33.62 -47.00
C LYS A 67 -15.80 -32.72 -47.47
N ALA A 68 -14.56 -33.08 -47.14
CA ALA A 68 -13.38 -32.36 -47.57
C ALA A 68 -13.19 -32.28 -49.07
N ALA A 69 -13.64 -33.29 -49.83
CA ALA A 69 -13.54 -33.34 -51.28
C ALA A 69 -14.38 -32.27 -51.99
N LEU A 70 -15.42 -31.76 -51.33
CA LEU A 70 -16.29 -30.71 -51.85
C LEU A 70 -15.79 -29.29 -51.57
N ILE A 71 -14.82 -29.15 -50.64
CA ILE A 71 -14.30 -27.84 -50.26
C ILE A 71 -13.68 -27.07 -51.40
N PRO A 72 -12.86 -27.67 -52.31
CA PRO A 72 -12.27 -26.91 -53.41
C PRO A 72 -13.27 -26.29 -54.37
N ILE A 73 -14.47 -26.91 -54.49
CA ILE A 73 -15.50 -26.50 -55.43
C ILE A 73 -16.54 -25.59 -54.79
N PHE A 74 -17.03 -25.96 -53.59
CA PHE A 74 -18.16 -25.28 -52.93
C PHE A 74 -17.80 -24.67 -51.59
N GLY A 75 -16.57 -24.85 -51.11
CA GLY A 75 -16.13 -24.36 -49.82
C GLY A 75 -15.27 -23.08 -49.90
N LYS A 76 -15.04 -22.49 -48.74
CA LYS A 76 -14.06 -21.42 -48.56
C LYS A 76 -13.10 -21.81 -47.48
N VAL A 77 -11.86 -21.39 -47.64
CA VAL A 77 -10.79 -21.59 -46.65
C VAL A 77 -10.39 -20.22 -46.11
N HIS A 78 -10.59 -20.04 -44.83
CA HIS A 78 -10.19 -18.82 -44.12
C HIS A 78 -8.91 -19.08 -43.35
N THR A 79 -7.92 -18.21 -43.54
CA THR A 79 -6.65 -18.29 -42.78
C THR A 79 -6.69 -17.26 -41.67
N VAL A 80 -6.43 -17.72 -40.43
CA VAL A 80 -6.41 -16.89 -39.21
C VAL A 80 -5.01 -16.93 -38.66
N ASP A 81 -4.50 -15.78 -38.24
CA ASP A 81 -3.23 -15.63 -37.56
C ASP A 81 -3.44 -15.91 -36.05
N LEU A 82 -2.65 -16.85 -35.50
CA LEU A 82 -2.68 -17.24 -34.09
C LEU A 82 -1.59 -16.57 -33.28
N ARG A 83 -0.78 -15.70 -33.89
CA ARG A 83 0.28 -15.01 -33.18
C ARG A 83 -0.29 -14.08 -32.13
N LEU A 84 0.50 -13.83 -31.09
CA LEU A 84 0.19 -12.86 -30.08
C LEU A 84 0.15 -11.46 -30.70
N ASP A 85 -0.99 -10.80 -30.60
CA ASP A 85 -1.18 -9.41 -31.01
C ASP A 85 -1.28 -8.54 -29.76
N GLN A 86 -0.88 -7.28 -29.89
CA GLN A 86 -0.84 -6.33 -28.79
C GLN A 86 -1.52 -5.03 -29.20
N GLN A 87 -2.32 -4.49 -28.28
CA GLN A 87 -2.98 -3.22 -28.50
C GLN A 87 -2.80 -2.27 -27.33
N TYR A 88 -2.81 -0.98 -27.65
CA TYR A 88 -2.71 0.09 -26.69
C TYR A 88 -3.87 1.06 -26.80
N LEU A 89 -4.71 1.11 -25.76
CA LEU A 89 -5.77 2.07 -25.59
C LEU A 89 -5.22 3.33 -24.90
N ARG A 90 -5.19 4.42 -25.64
CA ARG A 90 -4.69 5.70 -25.13
C ARG A 90 -5.76 6.38 -24.31
N SER A 91 -5.38 6.82 -23.08
CA SER A 91 -6.13 7.79 -22.27
C SER A 91 -7.64 7.51 -22.18
N GLN A 92 -7.99 6.28 -21.78
CA GLN A 92 -9.40 5.95 -21.50
C GLN A 92 -9.89 6.80 -20.34
N PRO A 93 -10.98 7.54 -20.50
CA PRO A 93 -11.54 8.35 -19.42
C PRO A 93 -12.19 7.44 -18.38
N VAL A 94 -11.74 7.54 -17.15
CA VAL A 94 -12.25 6.78 -16.02
C VAL A 94 -12.35 7.74 -14.84
N ASN A 95 -13.39 7.61 -14.04
CA ASN A 95 -13.50 8.32 -12.76
C ASN A 95 -13.16 7.36 -11.62
N SER A 96 -12.58 7.83 -10.53
CA SER A 96 -12.49 7.03 -9.31
C SER A 96 -13.85 6.97 -8.58
N GLU A 97 -13.95 6.14 -7.53
CA GLU A 97 -15.12 6.10 -6.63
C GLU A 97 -15.43 7.49 -6.06
N GLU A 98 -14.40 8.29 -5.80
CA GLU A 98 -14.52 9.67 -5.30
C GLU A 98 -14.83 10.70 -6.40
N GLY A 99 -15.00 10.25 -7.64
CA GLY A 99 -15.33 11.13 -8.78
C GLY A 99 -14.14 11.83 -9.42
N ALA A 100 -12.87 11.44 -9.11
CA ALA A 100 -11.71 12.03 -9.72
C ALA A 100 -11.55 11.62 -11.19
N PRO A 101 -11.59 12.56 -12.18
CA PRO A 101 -11.46 12.25 -13.59
C PRO A 101 -10.01 11.96 -13.95
N MET A 102 -9.76 10.76 -14.47
CA MET A 102 -8.44 10.29 -14.87
C MET A 102 -8.44 9.80 -16.31
N GLY A 103 -7.27 9.86 -16.95
CA GLY A 103 -6.99 9.19 -18.21
C GLY A 103 -6.06 8.01 -17.96
N ILE A 104 -6.48 6.81 -18.38
CA ILE A 104 -5.74 5.59 -18.15
C ILE A 104 -5.30 4.99 -19.48
N GLY A 105 -3.99 4.72 -19.61
CA GLY A 105 -3.43 4.00 -20.74
C GLY A 105 -3.40 2.50 -20.45
N ILE A 106 -4.09 1.72 -21.29
CA ILE A 106 -4.21 0.26 -21.11
C ILE A 106 -3.51 -0.43 -22.27
N TRP A 107 -2.58 -1.31 -21.93
CA TRP A 107 -1.92 -2.21 -22.86
C TRP A 107 -2.45 -3.62 -22.62
N TYR A 108 -2.87 -4.28 -23.66
CA TYR A 108 -3.35 -5.66 -23.55
C TYR A 108 -2.84 -6.54 -24.68
N GLU A 109 -2.66 -7.80 -24.35
CA GLU A 109 -2.20 -8.86 -25.23
C GLU A 109 -3.34 -9.81 -25.52
N MET A 110 -3.47 -10.21 -26.77
CA MET A 110 -4.50 -11.12 -27.24
C MET A 110 -3.96 -12.10 -28.26
N ALA A 111 -4.44 -13.33 -28.21
CA ALA A 111 -4.19 -14.34 -29.24
C ALA A 111 -5.50 -15.04 -29.60
N VAL A 112 -5.63 -15.52 -30.82
CA VAL A 112 -6.80 -16.28 -31.22
C VAL A 112 -6.65 -17.72 -30.73
N LYS A 113 -7.59 -18.18 -29.89
CA LYS A 113 -7.64 -19.58 -29.40
C LYS A 113 -8.62 -20.44 -30.19
N ASN A 114 -9.78 -19.87 -30.53
CA ASN A 114 -10.77 -20.55 -31.33
C ASN A 114 -11.02 -19.79 -32.66
N PRO A 115 -10.35 -20.18 -33.74
CA PRO A 115 -10.43 -19.47 -35.00
C PRO A 115 -11.85 -19.45 -35.61
N ALA A 116 -12.67 -20.47 -35.38
CA ALA A 116 -14.06 -20.52 -35.89
C ALA A 116 -14.93 -19.47 -35.17
N SER A 117 -14.88 -19.39 -33.84
CA SER A 117 -15.59 -18.37 -33.08
C SER A 117 -15.13 -16.96 -33.43
N TYR A 118 -13.82 -16.78 -33.62
CA TYR A 118 -13.23 -15.52 -34.02
C TYR A 118 -13.78 -14.99 -35.35
N LEU A 119 -13.93 -15.87 -36.36
CA LEU A 119 -14.38 -15.47 -37.69
C LEU A 119 -15.89 -15.25 -37.80
N PHE A 120 -16.69 -16.03 -37.05
CA PHE A 120 -18.13 -16.13 -37.35
C PHE A 120 -19.06 -15.64 -36.25
N LYS A 121 -18.55 -15.48 -35.00
CA LYS A 121 -19.38 -14.95 -33.91
C LYS A 121 -19.50 -13.42 -33.93
N ASN A 122 -18.50 -12.73 -34.43
CA ASN A 122 -18.48 -11.28 -34.43
C ASN A 122 -17.99 -10.73 -35.78
N ALA A 123 -18.63 -9.70 -36.28
CA ALA A 123 -18.24 -9.07 -37.53
C ALA A 123 -16.90 -8.34 -37.48
N ASP A 124 -16.64 -7.69 -36.32
CA ASP A 124 -15.35 -7.06 -35.97
C ASP A 124 -14.91 -7.53 -34.61
N PRO A 125 -14.22 -8.69 -34.51
CA PRO A 125 -13.76 -9.22 -33.20
C PRO A 125 -12.76 -8.31 -32.50
N ARG A 126 -11.92 -7.63 -33.29
CA ARG A 126 -10.87 -6.75 -32.76
C ARG A 126 -11.45 -5.49 -32.13
N GLY A 127 -12.31 -4.78 -32.86
CA GLY A 127 -12.98 -3.59 -32.33
C GLY A 127 -13.91 -3.90 -31.17
N SER A 128 -14.59 -5.07 -31.22
CA SER A 128 -15.44 -5.52 -30.11
C SER A 128 -14.64 -5.83 -28.85
N LEU A 129 -13.46 -6.44 -28.98
CA LEU A 129 -12.57 -6.68 -27.84
C LEU A 129 -12.04 -5.37 -27.27
N GLU A 130 -11.64 -4.43 -28.14
CA GLU A 130 -11.21 -3.09 -27.74
C GLU A 130 -12.29 -2.35 -26.96
N ALA A 131 -13.51 -2.34 -27.47
CA ALA A 131 -14.67 -1.74 -26.79
C ALA A 131 -14.96 -2.42 -25.45
N ASN A 132 -14.84 -3.76 -25.40
CA ASN A 132 -15.05 -4.50 -24.16
C ASN A 132 -13.99 -4.20 -23.09
N VAL A 133 -12.72 -4.11 -23.49
CA VAL A 133 -11.62 -3.72 -22.57
C VAL A 133 -11.84 -2.29 -22.07
N SER A 134 -12.20 -1.36 -22.96
CA SER A 134 -12.52 0.02 -22.58
C SER A 134 -13.69 0.09 -21.59
N ASN A 135 -14.80 -0.58 -21.89
CA ASN A 135 -15.97 -0.58 -21.03
C ASN A 135 -15.75 -1.28 -19.69
N ALA A 136 -14.99 -2.39 -19.69
CA ALA A 136 -14.62 -3.09 -18.48
C ALA A 136 -13.71 -2.23 -17.60
N ALA A 137 -12.75 -1.52 -18.21
CA ALA A 137 -11.90 -0.59 -17.49
C ALA A 137 -12.72 0.51 -16.80
N VAL A 138 -13.64 1.15 -17.53
CA VAL A 138 -14.52 2.16 -16.93
C VAL A 138 -15.32 1.56 -15.78
N ARG A 139 -15.96 0.40 -15.97
CA ARG A 139 -16.82 -0.22 -14.96
C ARG A 139 -16.08 -0.63 -13.70
N THR A 140 -14.93 -1.32 -13.86
CA THR A 140 -14.17 -1.84 -12.72
C THR A 140 -13.43 -0.74 -11.98
N LEU A 141 -12.84 0.20 -12.73
CA LEU A 141 -12.00 1.23 -12.12
C LEU A 141 -12.84 2.35 -11.50
N SER A 142 -14.05 2.63 -12.01
CA SER A 142 -14.95 3.62 -11.40
C SER A 142 -15.46 3.22 -10.01
N ASN A 143 -15.35 1.96 -9.65
CA ASN A 143 -15.71 1.45 -8.32
C ASN A 143 -14.47 1.28 -7.41
N MET A 144 -13.31 1.77 -7.82
CA MET A 144 -12.07 1.68 -7.04
C MET A 144 -11.70 3.03 -6.43
N LYS A 145 -11.23 2.98 -5.18
CA LYS A 145 -10.72 4.16 -4.48
C LYS A 145 -9.45 4.68 -5.17
N LEU A 146 -9.32 6.00 -5.20
CA LEU A 146 -8.20 6.68 -5.82
C LEU A 146 -6.85 6.22 -5.23
N ASP A 147 -6.76 6.12 -3.90
CA ASP A 147 -5.55 5.68 -3.22
C ASP A 147 -5.10 4.29 -3.72
N SER A 148 -6.02 3.32 -3.83
CA SER A 148 -5.74 1.97 -4.34
C SER A 148 -5.30 1.98 -5.81
N MET A 149 -5.86 2.87 -6.63
CA MET A 149 -5.51 2.99 -8.04
C MET A 149 -4.11 3.58 -8.24
N LEU A 150 -3.66 4.46 -7.36
CA LEU A 150 -2.34 5.08 -7.42
C LEU A 150 -1.24 4.18 -6.85
N GLU A 151 -1.55 3.46 -5.78
CA GLU A 151 -0.58 2.57 -5.10
C GLU A 151 -0.35 1.27 -5.87
N THR A 152 -1.40 0.63 -6.38
CA THR A 152 -1.34 -0.75 -6.86
C THR A 152 -1.92 -0.94 -8.26
N ARG A 153 -1.14 -0.63 -9.29
CA ARG A 153 -1.52 -0.84 -10.69
C ARG A 153 -1.85 -2.29 -11.04
N HIS A 154 -1.24 -3.22 -10.34
CA HIS A 154 -1.47 -4.65 -10.57
C HIS A 154 -2.90 -5.08 -10.24
N VAL A 155 -3.47 -4.55 -9.16
CA VAL A 155 -4.88 -4.82 -8.77
C VAL A 155 -5.84 -4.33 -9.86
N MET A 156 -5.60 -3.14 -10.40
CA MET A 156 -6.39 -2.62 -11.52
C MET A 156 -6.33 -3.53 -12.75
N SER A 157 -5.12 -3.96 -13.13
CA SER A 157 -4.92 -4.86 -14.28
C SER A 157 -5.63 -6.19 -14.11
N GLN A 158 -5.59 -6.78 -12.92
CA GLN A 158 -6.28 -8.03 -12.61
C GLN A 158 -7.80 -7.86 -12.64
N ALA A 159 -8.32 -6.77 -12.09
CA ALA A 159 -9.76 -6.49 -12.08
C ALA A 159 -10.32 -6.35 -13.50
N VAL A 160 -9.65 -5.58 -14.36
CA VAL A 160 -10.03 -5.43 -15.75
C VAL A 160 -9.95 -6.76 -16.51
N ARG A 161 -8.86 -7.53 -16.31
CA ARG A 161 -8.69 -8.85 -16.95
C ARG A 161 -9.81 -9.81 -16.58
N LYS A 162 -10.15 -9.90 -15.29
CA LYS A 162 -11.21 -10.78 -14.80
C LYS A 162 -12.57 -10.48 -15.43
N GLU A 163 -12.85 -9.21 -15.65
CA GLU A 163 -14.10 -8.75 -16.26
C GLU A 163 -14.16 -9.03 -17.77
N VAL A 164 -13.02 -8.86 -18.47
CA VAL A 164 -12.97 -9.01 -19.95
C VAL A 164 -12.88 -10.47 -20.38
N GLN A 165 -12.19 -11.32 -19.60
CA GLN A 165 -11.83 -12.68 -19.99
C GLN A 165 -13.01 -13.53 -20.47
N PRO A 166 -14.19 -13.58 -19.81
CA PRO A 166 -15.30 -14.43 -20.23
C PRO A 166 -15.81 -14.10 -21.63
N ARG A 167 -15.93 -12.79 -21.94
CA ARG A 167 -16.40 -12.35 -23.26
C ARG A 167 -15.35 -12.54 -24.35
N ALA A 168 -14.08 -12.30 -24.03
CA ALA A 168 -12.98 -12.54 -24.96
C ALA A 168 -12.93 -14.01 -25.37
N GLU A 169 -13.06 -14.94 -24.41
CA GLU A 169 -13.12 -16.38 -24.69
C GLU A 169 -14.32 -16.77 -25.54
N GLU A 170 -15.47 -16.17 -25.29
CA GLU A 170 -16.66 -16.39 -26.11
C GLU A 170 -16.45 -16.00 -27.58
N TRP A 171 -15.71 -14.93 -27.85
CA TRP A 171 -15.37 -14.48 -29.21
C TRP A 171 -14.16 -15.19 -29.80
N GLY A 172 -13.63 -16.19 -29.11
CA GLY A 172 -12.52 -17.01 -29.59
C GLY A 172 -11.14 -16.45 -29.29
N TYR A 173 -11.02 -15.38 -28.48
CA TYR A 173 -9.75 -14.86 -28.03
C TYR A 173 -9.30 -15.49 -26.73
N GLN A 174 -8.00 -15.61 -26.59
CA GLN A 174 -7.32 -15.81 -25.31
C GLN A 174 -6.61 -14.51 -24.94
N LEU A 175 -6.99 -13.93 -23.82
CA LEU A 175 -6.32 -12.76 -23.29
C LEU A 175 -5.00 -13.18 -22.62
N GLY A 176 -3.93 -12.53 -23.04
CA GLY A 176 -2.66 -12.54 -22.34
C GLY A 176 -2.68 -11.64 -21.09
N SER A 177 -1.68 -10.82 -20.96
CA SER A 177 -1.56 -9.85 -19.88
C SER A 177 -2.28 -8.54 -20.22
N ILE A 178 -2.88 -7.92 -19.21
CA ILE A 178 -3.38 -6.55 -19.30
C ILE A 178 -2.51 -5.69 -18.37
N TYR A 179 -1.98 -4.59 -18.90
CA TYR A 179 -1.11 -3.68 -18.17
C TYR A 179 -1.67 -2.28 -18.19
N ILE A 180 -1.81 -1.69 -17.03
CA ILE A 180 -2.12 -0.27 -16.90
C ILE A 180 -0.80 0.49 -16.84
N ARG A 181 -0.45 1.16 -17.95
CA ARG A 181 0.85 1.79 -18.10
C ARG A 181 0.89 3.24 -17.65
N LYS A 182 -0.16 3.99 -17.92
CA LYS A 182 -0.20 5.42 -17.65
C LYS A 182 -1.50 5.77 -16.95
N VAL A 183 -1.37 6.43 -15.81
CA VAL A 183 -2.48 7.05 -15.10
C VAL A 183 -2.14 8.53 -15.01
N HIS A 184 -3.02 9.40 -15.48
CA HIS A 184 -2.86 10.84 -15.41
C HIS A 184 -4.19 11.50 -15.08
N PHE A 185 -4.15 12.53 -14.29
CA PHE A 185 -5.33 13.33 -14.02
C PHE A 185 -5.63 14.23 -15.23
N ARG A 186 -6.90 14.40 -15.53
CA ARG A 186 -7.36 15.24 -16.65
C ARG A 186 -7.56 16.68 -16.23
N ASP A 187 -7.75 16.92 -14.95
CA ASP A 187 -7.99 18.24 -14.38
C ASP A 187 -6.85 18.63 -13.41
N LEU A 188 -6.18 19.75 -13.70
CA LEU A 188 -5.12 20.31 -12.87
C LEU A 188 -5.63 20.86 -11.54
N ALA A 189 -6.89 21.34 -11.49
CA ALA A 189 -7.49 21.79 -10.24
C ALA A 189 -7.67 20.62 -9.27
N MET A 190 -8.06 19.46 -9.79
CA MET A 190 -8.18 18.22 -9.00
C MET A 190 -6.84 17.77 -8.44
N ILE A 191 -5.73 17.92 -9.18
CA ILE A 191 -4.38 17.59 -8.66
C ILE A 191 -4.09 18.42 -7.42
N ARG A 192 -4.35 19.74 -7.47
CA ARG A 192 -4.13 20.63 -6.31
C ARG A 192 -5.00 20.24 -5.11
N GLN A 193 -6.26 19.90 -5.33
CA GLN A 193 -7.15 19.45 -4.25
C GLN A 193 -6.67 18.14 -3.61
N ILE A 194 -6.15 17.20 -4.41
CA ILE A 194 -5.58 15.95 -3.90
C ILE A 194 -4.30 16.22 -3.12
N GLU A 195 -3.41 17.09 -3.64
CA GLU A 195 -2.20 17.52 -2.94
C GLU A 195 -2.54 18.15 -1.59
N GLU A 196 -3.49 19.10 -1.55
CA GLU A 196 -3.97 19.71 -0.31
C GLU A 196 -4.55 18.67 0.66
N LYS A 197 -5.38 17.75 0.17
CA LYS A 197 -5.96 16.68 0.99
C LYS A 197 -4.88 15.78 1.59
N VAL A 198 -3.90 15.38 0.79
CA VAL A 198 -2.77 14.55 1.24
C VAL A 198 -1.91 15.30 2.27
N VAL A 199 -1.57 16.56 1.98
CA VAL A 199 -0.79 17.40 2.90
C VAL A 199 -1.55 17.59 4.23
N ASN A 200 -2.85 17.86 4.18
CA ASN A 200 -3.65 18.01 5.38
C ASN A 200 -3.76 16.71 6.18
N ARG A 201 -3.92 15.57 5.51
CA ARG A 201 -3.90 14.26 6.17
C ARG A 201 -2.56 13.97 6.83
N LEU A 202 -1.44 14.26 6.13
CA LEU A 202 -0.10 14.10 6.72
C LEU A 202 0.09 15.01 7.95
N ARG A 203 -0.36 16.27 7.88
CA ARG A 203 -0.34 17.19 9.03
C ARG A 203 -1.15 16.64 10.20
N GLN A 204 -2.35 16.11 9.94
CA GLN A 204 -3.18 15.49 10.99
C GLN A 204 -2.49 14.29 11.63
N VAL A 205 -1.92 13.39 10.83
CA VAL A 205 -1.19 12.22 11.33
C VAL A 205 0.04 12.64 12.13
N THR A 206 0.83 13.59 11.61
CA THR A 206 2.00 14.12 12.32
C THR A 206 1.60 14.78 13.64
N SER A 207 0.53 15.58 13.65
CA SER A 207 0.01 16.19 14.86
C SER A 207 -0.47 15.15 15.87
N ALA A 208 -1.17 14.10 15.41
CA ALA A 208 -1.64 13.03 16.28
C ALA A 208 -0.46 12.27 16.91
N ILE A 209 0.58 11.94 16.14
CA ILE A 209 1.79 11.28 16.64
C ILE A 209 2.53 12.17 17.64
N SER A 210 2.66 13.48 17.33
CA SER A 210 3.28 14.45 18.24
C SER A 210 2.50 14.58 19.56
N GLN A 211 1.17 14.62 19.47
CA GLN A 211 0.29 14.69 20.63
C GLN A 211 0.38 13.42 21.49
N ASP A 212 0.38 12.26 20.85
CA ASP A 212 0.53 10.98 21.55
C ASP A 212 1.90 10.88 22.23
N GLY A 213 2.97 11.27 21.55
CA GLY A 213 4.30 11.39 22.14
C GLY A 213 4.35 12.32 23.34
N ALA A 214 3.73 13.51 23.24
CA ALA A 214 3.64 14.45 24.37
C ALA A 214 2.83 13.86 25.52
N ASN A 215 1.74 13.19 25.27
CA ASN A 215 0.93 12.51 26.28
C ASN A 215 1.72 11.39 26.97
N GLN A 216 2.46 10.58 26.22
CA GLN A 216 3.32 9.52 26.80
C GLN A 216 4.40 10.13 27.71
N VAL A 217 5.06 11.19 27.28
CA VAL A 217 6.05 11.90 28.11
C VAL A 217 5.39 12.44 29.39
N ASN A 218 4.21 13.03 29.29
CA ASN A 218 3.47 13.52 30.45
C ASN A 218 3.08 12.39 31.43
N ILE A 219 2.64 11.24 30.91
CA ILE A 219 2.31 10.06 31.72
C ILE A 219 3.57 9.54 32.45
N ILE A 220 4.68 9.41 31.75
CA ILE A 220 5.95 8.95 32.30
C ILE A 220 6.41 9.92 33.40
N LYS A 221 6.39 11.23 33.13
CA LYS A 221 6.78 12.27 34.07
C LYS A 221 5.88 12.28 35.32
N SER A 222 4.58 12.27 35.14
CA SER A 222 3.61 12.22 36.24
C SER A 222 3.73 10.95 37.07
N THR A 223 4.03 9.81 36.41
CA THR A 223 4.27 8.55 37.15
C THR A 223 5.56 8.61 37.98
N ALA A 224 6.63 9.15 37.39
CA ALA A 224 7.90 9.34 38.08
C ALA A 224 7.76 10.32 39.26
N ASP A 225 7.10 11.44 39.07
CA ASP A 225 6.83 12.44 40.12
C ASP A 225 6.01 11.82 41.25
N ARG A 226 4.99 11.02 40.93
CA ARG A 226 4.19 10.31 41.94
C ARG A 226 4.98 9.27 42.68
N GLN A 227 5.85 8.50 42.01
CA GLN A 227 6.74 7.53 42.66
C GLN A 227 7.73 8.25 43.56
N ALA A 228 8.37 9.33 43.11
CA ALA A 228 9.29 10.11 43.91
C ALA A 228 8.59 10.69 45.15
N ALA A 229 7.36 11.22 44.99
CA ALA A 229 6.58 11.74 46.12
C ALA A 229 6.22 10.65 47.14
N THR A 230 5.84 9.45 46.67
CA THR A 230 5.55 8.30 47.56
C THR A 230 6.79 7.82 48.33
N GLU A 231 7.94 7.71 47.65
CA GLU A 231 9.18 7.31 48.32
C GLU A 231 9.65 8.39 49.29
N PHE A 232 9.53 9.67 48.92
CA PHE A 232 9.84 10.78 49.85
C PHE A 232 8.92 10.79 51.06
N ALA A 233 7.61 10.61 50.87
CA ALA A 233 6.65 10.52 51.96
C ALA A 233 6.95 9.33 52.89
N ARG A 234 7.29 8.17 52.27
CA ARG A 234 7.69 6.97 53.03
C ARG A 234 8.95 7.20 53.88
N ALA A 235 9.98 7.79 53.27
CA ALA A 235 11.20 8.14 53.96
C ALA A 235 10.94 9.16 55.08
N SER A 236 10.10 10.17 54.83
CA SER A 236 9.71 11.17 55.83
C SER A 236 8.91 10.58 56.99
N ALA A 237 8.02 9.60 56.70
CA ALA A 237 7.28 8.89 57.74
C ALA A 237 8.16 7.99 58.62
N GLN A 238 9.27 7.48 58.10
CA GLN A 238 10.22 6.67 58.85
C GLN A 238 11.13 7.50 59.77
N ARG A 239 11.35 8.79 59.44
CA ARG A 239 12.20 9.67 60.25
C ARG A 239 11.81 9.75 61.73
N PRO A 240 10.52 10.01 62.10
CA PRO A 240 10.13 10.06 63.50
C PRO A 240 10.36 8.74 64.23
N LEU A 241 10.17 7.62 63.54
CA LEU A 241 10.35 6.28 64.10
C LEU A 241 11.85 5.98 64.40
N ILE A 242 12.72 6.36 63.47
CA ILE A 242 14.18 6.24 63.65
C ILE A 242 14.67 7.11 64.80
N VAL A 243 14.21 8.38 64.84
CA VAL A 243 14.52 9.34 65.85
C VAL A 243 14.00 8.86 67.22
N GLY A 244 12.75 8.39 67.29
CA GLY A 244 12.11 7.86 68.44
C GLY A 244 12.87 6.62 69.03
N ASN A 245 13.25 5.71 68.14
CA ASN A 245 14.07 4.54 68.58
C ASN A 245 15.47 4.94 69.06
N ALA A 246 16.07 5.94 68.41
CA ALA A 246 17.39 6.46 68.89
C ALA A 246 17.26 7.13 70.26
N LEU A 247 16.22 7.98 70.42
CA LEU A 247 15.95 8.62 71.72
C LEU A 247 15.62 7.61 72.79
N THR A 248 14.90 6.54 72.56
CA THR A 248 14.58 5.48 73.49
C THR A 248 15.86 4.74 73.92
N ARG A 249 16.80 4.54 73.01
CA ARG A 249 18.12 3.94 73.37
C ARG A 249 18.98 4.86 74.22
N ILE A 250 18.98 6.16 73.94
CA ILE A 250 19.69 7.19 74.67
C ILE A 250 19.06 7.38 76.03
N SER A 251 17.75 7.32 76.17
CA SER A 251 17.04 7.45 77.43
C SER A 251 17.26 6.25 78.41
N ALA A 252 17.81 5.14 77.90
CA ALA A 252 18.17 3.99 78.72
C ALA A 252 19.38 4.25 79.66
N ASP A 253 20.20 5.28 79.33
CA ASP A 253 21.32 5.72 80.13
C ASP A 253 21.13 7.19 80.53
N PRO A 254 20.81 7.48 81.82
CA PRO A 254 20.48 8.81 82.29
C PRO A 254 21.57 9.86 82.09
N GLU A 255 22.83 9.47 82.22
CA GLU A 255 23.98 10.39 82.13
C GLU A 255 24.22 10.82 80.68
N VAL A 256 24.01 9.91 79.69
CA VAL A 256 24.08 10.20 78.24
C VAL A 256 22.91 11.04 77.83
N MET A 257 21.75 10.83 78.45
CA MET A 257 20.51 11.57 78.07
C MET A 257 20.66 13.04 78.45
N GLU A 258 21.14 13.34 79.64
CA GLU A 258 21.31 14.71 80.13
C GLU A 258 22.32 15.51 79.31
N SER A 259 23.49 14.91 79.03
CA SER A 259 24.51 15.51 78.18
C SER A 259 24.04 15.76 76.75
N MET A 260 23.19 14.87 76.18
CA MET A 260 22.67 15.00 74.83
C MET A 260 21.55 16.04 74.71
N PHE A 261 20.71 16.17 75.75
CA PHE A 261 19.72 17.23 75.77
C PHE A 261 20.35 18.61 75.87
N GLU A 262 21.40 18.78 76.66
CA GLU A 262 22.19 20.04 76.74
C GLU A 262 22.80 20.39 75.36
N LEU A 263 23.35 19.39 74.66
CA LEU A 263 23.89 19.59 73.31
C LEU A 263 22.81 20.01 72.31
N LEU A 264 21.64 19.34 72.30
CA LEU A 264 20.53 19.66 71.44
C LEU A 264 19.92 21.01 71.72
N GLU A 265 19.80 21.41 72.97
CA GLU A 265 19.33 22.71 73.38
C GLU A 265 20.31 23.83 72.97
N THR A 266 21.59 23.59 73.08
CA THR A 266 22.63 24.51 72.62
C THR A 266 22.60 24.64 71.07
N GLN A 267 22.46 23.52 70.31
CA GLN A 267 22.38 23.51 68.93
C GLN A 267 21.11 24.27 68.41
N LYS A 268 19.99 24.03 69.07
CA LYS A 268 18.72 24.71 68.70
C LYS A 268 18.78 26.23 68.99
N LEU A 269 19.47 26.64 70.01
CA LEU A 269 19.76 28.04 70.30
C LEU A 269 20.65 28.66 69.23
N ILE A 270 21.65 27.97 68.75
CA ILE A 270 22.53 28.42 67.67
C ILE A 270 21.76 28.51 66.31
N GLU A 271 20.98 27.49 65.98
CA GLU A 271 20.16 27.45 64.71
C GLU A 271 19.06 28.48 64.71
N SER A 272 18.48 28.83 65.85
CA SER A 272 17.40 29.80 65.95
C SER A 272 17.85 31.24 65.67
N GLY A 273 19.16 31.54 65.71
CA GLY A 273 19.70 32.90 65.57
C GLY A 273 19.23 33.84 66.65
N ALA A 274 18.72 33.30 67.72
CA ALA A 274 18.26 34.10 68.85
C ALA A 274 19.46 34.80 69.57
N GLN A 275 19.30 36.07 69.87
CA GLN A 275 20.26 36.79 70.70
C GLN A 275 20.16 36.29 72.15
N VAL A 276 21.16 35.53 72.58
CA VAL A 276 21.23 35.09 74.00
C VAL A 276 21.81 36.17 74.81
N THR A 277 21.04 36.72 75.73
CA THR A 277 21.51 37.70 76.72
C THR A 277 21.68 37.00 78.05
N LEU A 278 22.95 36.88 78.49
CA LEU A 278 23.27 36.29 79.82
C LEU A 278 23.01 37.33 80.87
N LEU A 279 22.06 37.05 81.71
CA LEU A 279 21.78 37.87 82.90
C LEU A 279 22.53 37.32 84.14
N PRO A 280 23.36 38.09 84.84
CA PRO A 280 24.03 37.61 86.07
C PRO A 280 22.97 37.34 87.12
N GLY A 281 23.10 36.14 87.78
CA GLY A 281 22.16 35.71 88.82
C GLY A 281 22.24 36.55 90.09
N GLY A 282 21.15 37.26 90.41
CA GLY A 282 20.97 38.00 91.65
C GLY A 282 19.49 38.41 91.80
N GLU A 283 18.97 38.47 93.02
CA GLU A 283 17.56 38.63 93.39
C GLU A 283 16.82 39.88 92.79
N GLN A 284 17.48 40.76 92.02
CA GLN A 284 16.89 41.97 91.47
C GLN A 284 16.56 41.86 89.92
N ASN A 285 16.70 40.69 89.36
CA ASN A 285 16.56 40.50 87.91
C ASN A 285 15.13 40.16 87.45
N GLU A 286 14.14 40.00 88.33
CA GLU A 286 12.75 39.66 87.90
C GLU A 286 12.10 40.75 87.09
N LEU A 287 12.56 42.00 87.19
CA LEU A 287 11.97 43.15 86.43
C LEU A 287 12.72 43.44 85.12
N LEU A 288 13.93 42.99 84.92
CA LEU A 288 14.71 43.25 83.72
C LEU A 288 14.41 42.27 82.55
N ALA A 289 14.05 41.04 82.91
CA ALA A 289 13.68 40.06 81.86
C ALA A 289 12.47 40.45 80.98
N PRO A 290 11.38 40.96 81.57
CA PRO A 290 10.22 41.41 80.68
C PRO A 290 10.53 42.69 79.94
N LEU A 291 11.41 43.58 80.41
CA LEU A 291 11.79 44.83 79.69
C LEU A 291 12.72 44.54 78.51
N LEU A 292 13.54 43.54 78.52
CA LEU A 292 14.37 43.12 77.37
C LEU A 292 13.58 42.32 76.36
N ALA A 293 12.55 41.61 76.77
CA ALA A 293 11.68 40.86 75.87
C ALA A 293 10.76 41.75 75.05
N THR A 294 10.48 42.98 75.48
CA THR A 294 9.63 43.94 74.77
C THR A 294 10.30 44.70 73.61
N ASN A 295 11.65 44.60 73.52
CA ASN A 295 12.41 45.31 72.46
C ASN A 295 12.68 44.51 71.14
N VAL A 296 12.04 43.35 70.94
CA VAL A 296 12.25 42.53 69.74
C VAL A 296 11.05 42.59 68.79
N HIS A 297 10.50 43.75 68.54
CA HIS A 297 9.65 43.97 67.38
C HIS A 297 10.28 44.98 66.42
N THR A 298 11.29 44.50 65.65
CA THR A 298 11.71 45.20 64.45
C THR A 298 10.92 44.62 63.28
N GLU A 299 9.94 45.37 62.79
CA GLU A 299 9.20 45.08 61.55
C GLU A 299 10.19 44.79 60.40
N LYS A 300 10.18 43.55 59.91
CA LYS A 300 10.69 43.25 58.56
C LYS A 300 9.61 43.57 57.58
N THR A 301 9.69 44.76 56.95
CA THR A 301 8.92 45.14 55.76
C THR A 301 9.15 44.10 54.66
N VAL A 302 8.15 43.32 54.35
CA VAL A 302 8.13 42.41 53.21
C VAL A 302 8.07 43.26 51.94
N GLN A 303 9.22 43.44 51.26
CA GLN A 303 9.28 44.00 49.89
C GLN A 303 8.57 43.02 48.96
N GLY A 304 7.53 43.49 48.32
CA GLY A 304 6.71 42.77 47.37
C GLY A 304 7.52 42.29 46.15
N VAL A 305 7.34 41.05 45.82
CA VAL A 305 7.82 40.40 44.59
C VAL A 305 7.06 41.06 43.40
N PRO A 306 7.73 41.60 42.38
CA PRO A 306 7.04 42.19 41.25
C PRO A 306 6.39 41.07 40.40
N ALA A 307 5.08 41.24 40.14
CA ALA A 307 4.31 40.38 39.25
C ALA A 307 4.84 40.44 37.82
N VAL A 308 5.38 39.32 37.32
CA VAL A 308 5.75 39.16 35.92
C VAL A 308 4.48 39.06 35.09
N ARG A 309 4.11 40.17 34.41
CA ARG A 309 3.12 40.19 33.33
C ARG A 309 3.67 39.41 32.14
N ARG A 310 3.12 38.21 31.90
CA ARG A 310 3.26 37.51 30.60
C ARG A 310 2.46 38.31 29.56
N LYS A 311 3.18 38.91 28.60
CA LYS A 311 2.61 39.37 27.34
C LYS A 311 2.26 38.13 26.50
N LEU A 312 0.99 37.98 26.12
CA LEU A 312 0.53 37.11 25.02
C LEU A 312 0.99 37.71 23.68
N PRO A 313 1.54 36.92 22.75
CA PRO A 313 1.73 37.39 21.42
C PRO A 313 0.38 37.43 20.70
N THR A 314 0.03 38.58 20.18
CA THR A 314 -0.95 38.78 19.13
C THR A 314 -0.28 38.48 17.78
N GLU A 315 -0.83 37.56 17.00
CA GLU A 315 -1.08 37.36 15.60
C GLU A 315 -0.92 35.89 15.18
#